data_1043dec7e8bebe9e5a6c780e2cbfe843
#
_entry.id   1043dec7e8bebe9e5a6c780e2cbfe843
#
_cell.length_a   1.000
_cell.length_b   1.000
_cell.length_c   1.000
_cell.angle_alpha   90.00
_cell.angle_beta   90.00
_cell.angle_gamma   90.00
#
_symmetry.space_group_name_H-M   'P 1'
#
loop_
_entity.id
_entity.type
_entity.pdbx_description
1 polymer ?
#
loop_
_entity_poly.entity_id
_entity_poly.type
_entity_poly.pdbx_seq_one_letter_code
_entity_poly.pdbx_strand_id
1 'polypeptide(L)' 'MALLRDRFYQEYKRHTRNGFYPIRDREVMRDIYEQYHALGGNGVITHLKEELDELPTYPPGQP' A
#
# COMPACT_ATOMS: atom_id res chain seq x y z
N MET A 1 -16.06 -6.98 2.47
CA MET A 1 -14.74 -6.61 2.02
C MET A 1 -14.08 -5.58 2.90
N ALA A 2 -14.66 -5.35 4.08
CA ALA A 2 -14.07 -4.42 5.03
C ALA A 2 -12.67 -4.83 5.46
N LEU A 3 -12.43 -6.15 5.56
CA LEU A 3 -11.13 -6.64 6.01
C LEU A 3 -10.00 -6.26 5.05
N LEU A 4 -10.23 -6.37 3.74
CA LEU A 4 -9.19 -6.00 2.77
C LEU A 4 -8.93 -4.50 2.80
N ARG A 5 -9.99 -3.70 2.89
CA ARG A 5 -9.85 -2.25 2.95
C ARG A 5 -9.12 -1.82 4.21
N ASP A 6 -9.51 -2.39 5.35
CA ASP A 6 -8.89 -2.04 6.63
C ASP A 6 -7.41 -2.41 6.63
N ARG A 7 -7.07 -3.56 6.08
CA ARG A 7 -5.69 -3.97 6.00
C ARG A 7 -4.89 -3.03 5.11
N PHE A 8 -5.47 -2.61 4.00
CA PHE A 8 -4.80 -1.66 3.11
C PHE A 8 -4.54 -0.34 3.82
N TYR A 9 -5.53 0.17 4.55
CA TYR A 9 -5.37 1.43 5.29
C TYR A 9 -4.31 1.33 6.36
N GLN A 10 -4.26 0.21 7.07
CA GLN A 10 -3.24 0.01 8.11
C GLN A 10 -1.83 0.01 7.51
N GLU A 11 -1.65 -0.68 6.39
CA GLU A 11 -0.37 -0.71 5.72
C GLU A 11 0.00 0.67 5.17
N TYR A 12 -0.97 1.38 4.63
CA TYR A 12 -0.75 2.73 4.15
C TYR A 12 -0.24 3.64 5.28
N LYS A 13 -0.90 3.61 6.42
CA LYS A 13 -0.50 4.45 7.55
C LYS A 13 0.88 4.06 8.05
N ARG A 14 1.16 2.77 8.12
CA ARG A 14 2.45 2.31 8.60
C ARG A 14 3.59 2.77 7.72
N HIS A 15 3.45 2.59 6.42
CA HIS A 15 4.53 2.94 5.50
C HIS A 15 4.70 4.44 5.34
N THR A 16 3.61 5.20 5.33
CA THR A 16 3.74 6.66 5.27
C THR A 16 4.41 7.20 6.52
N ARG A 17 4.11 6.62 7.68
CA ARG A 17 4.77 7.04 8.92
C ARG A 17 6.26 6.69 8.91
N ASN A 18 6.60 5.50 8.40
CA ASN A 18 7.99 5.06 8.35
C ASN A 18 8.79 5.77 7.26
N GLY A 19 8.13 6.27 6.24
CA GLY A 19 8.80 7.00 5.17
C GLY A 19 9.40 6.13 4.08
N PHE A 20 9.12 4.83 4.08
CA PHE A 20 9.60 3.93 3.04
C PHE A 20 8.66 2.75 2.89
N TYR A 21 8.77 2.08 1.73
CA TYR A 21 7.84 1.03 1.35
C TYR A 21 8.65 -0.11 0.73
N PRO A 22 9.05 -1.12 1.53
CA PRO A 22 9.92 -2.18 1.05
C PRO A 22 9.32 -2.97 -0.10
N ILE A 23 10.18 -3.49 -0.97
CA ILE A 23 9.72 -4.23 -2.15
C ILE A 23 8.89 -5.44 -1.75
N ARG A 24 9.28 -6.15 -0.69
CA ARG A 24 8.52 -7.31 -0.22
C ARG A 24 7.10 -6.91 0.13
N ASP A 25 6.94 -5.80 0.82
CA ASP A 25 5.61 -5.33 1.21
C ASP A 25 4.81 -4.85 0.01
N ARG A 26 5.50 -4.30 -1.00
CA ARG A 26 4.83 -3.89 -2.23
C ARG A 26 4.17 -5.07 -2.91
N GLU A 27 4.84 -6.22 -2.95
CA GLU A 27 4.29 -7.41 -3.59
C GLU A 27 3.05 -7.90 -2.85
N VAL A 28 3.10 -7.94 -1.53
CA VAL A 28 1.95 -8.34 -0.73
C VAL A 28 0.78 -7.39 -0.94
N MET A 29 1.06 -6.09 -0.91
CA MET A 29 0.01 -5.09 -1.07
C MET A 29 -0.58 -5.10 -2.47
N ARG A 30 0.23 -5.43 -3.48
CA ARG A 30 -0.27 -5.53 -4.84
C ARG A 30 -1.31 -6.65 -4.94
N ASP A 31 -1.04 -7.80 -4.30
CA ASP A 31 -1.99 -8.90 -4.30
C ASP A 31 -3.30 -8.48 -3.64
N ILE A 32 -3.21 -7.80 -2.51
CA ILE A 32 -4.39 -7.31 -1.80
C ILE A 32 -5.16 -6.31 -2.67
N TYR A 33 -4.43 -5.42 -3.32
CA TYR A 33 -5.04 -4.43 -4.18
C TYR A 33 -5.78 -5.07 -5.37
N GLU A 34 -5.15 -6.07 -5.99
CA GLU A 34 -5.78 -6.75 -7.11
C GLU A 34 -7.08 -7.44 -6.70
N GLN A 35 -7.09 -8.07 -5.52
CA GLN A 35 -8.31 -8.68 -5.01
C GLN A 35 -9.39 -7.64 -4.75
N TYR A 36 -9.01 -6.52 -4.16
CA TYR A 36 -9.96 -5.45 -3.87
C TYR A 36 -10.53 -4.86 -5.16
N HIS A 37 -9.67 -4.64 -6.14
CA HIS A 37 -10.07 -4.09 -7.43
C HIS A 37 -11.04 -5.04 -8.15
N ALA A 38 -10.75 -6.34 -8.10
CA ALA A 38 -11.60 -7.34 -8.72
C ALA A 38 -12.99 -7.39 -8.09
N LEU A 39 -13.10 -6.97 -6.83
CA LEU A 39 -14.37 -6.92 -6.12
C LEU A 39 -15.10 -5.59 -6.29
N GLY A 40 -14.62 -4.75 -7.19
CA GLY A 40 -15.25 -3.46 -7.44
C GLY A 40 -14.73 -2.34 -6.55
N GLY A 41 -13.47 -2.43 -6.13
CA GLY A 41 -12.86 -1.40 -5.30
C GLY A 41 -12.89 -0.03 -5.98
N ASN A 42 -12.88 1.02 -5.17
CA ASN A 42 -13.04 2.37 -5.66
C ASN A 42 -11.71 3.10 -5.83
N GLY A 43 -11.78 4.34 -6.35
CA GLY A 43 -10.62 5.14 -6.64
C GLY A 43 -9.84 5.61 -5.42
N VAL A 44 -10.45 5.59 -4.23
CA VAL A 44 -9.74 6.00 -3.02
C VAL A 44 -8.57 5.06 -2.76
N ILE A 45 -8.82 3.75 -2.82
CA ILE A 45 -7.76 2.76 -2.61
C ILE A 45 -6.69 2.87 -3.71
N THR A 46 -7.11 3.10 -4.94
CA THR A 46 -6.16 3.29 -6.04
C THR A 46 -5.25 4.49 -5.77
N HIS A 47 -5.81 5.57 -5.28
CA HIS A 47 -5.05 6.77 -4.98
C HIS A 47 -4.03 6.52 -3.86
N LEU A 48 -4.46 5.82 -2.81
CA LEU A 48 -3.57 5.48 -1.70
C LEU A 48 -2.42 4.59 -2.17
N LYS A 49 -2.73 3.64 -3.06
CA LYS A 49 -1.69 2.78 -3.61
C LYS A 49 -0.66 3.59 -4.41
N GLU A 50 -1.12 4.54 -5.19
CA GLU A 50 -0.21 5.39 -5.95
C GLU A 50 0.71 6.20 -5.03
N GLU A 51 0.17 6.72 -3.93
CA GLU A 51 0.98 7.44 -2.96
C GLU A 51 2.04 6.53 -2.34
N LEU A 52 1.67 5.30 -2.00
CA LEU A 52 2.63 4.35 -1.46
C LEU A 52 3.74 4.02 -2.46
N ASP A 53 3.38 3.89 -3.73
CA ASP A 53 4.36 3.54 -4.75
C ASP A 53 5.40 4.64 -4.97
N GLU A 54 5.11 5.86 -4.54
CA GLU A 54 6.07 6.97 -4.63
C GLU A 54 7.10 6.95 -3.50
N LEU A 55 6.87 6.18 -2.44
CA LEU A 55 7.82 6.09 -1.35
C LEU A 55 9.07 5.30 -1.77
N PRO A 56 10.23 5.62 -1.20
CA PRO A 56 11.43 4.84 -1.48
C PRO A 56 11.29 3.41 -0.94
N THR A 57 12.12 2.51 -1.47
CA THR A 57 12.06 1.10 -1.06
C THR A 57 12.98 0.78 0.12
N TYR A 58 13.68 1.77 0.62
CA TYR A 58 14.62 1.60 1.74
C TYR A 58 14.45 2.77 2.71
N PRO A 59 14.87 2.60 3.97
CA PRO A 59 14.70 3.66 4.96
C PRO A 59 15.43 4.94 4.57
N PRO A 60 14.88 6.12 4.96
CA PRO A 60 15.56 7.38 4.69
C PRO A 60 16.97 7.40 5.30
N GLY A 61 17.92 7.96 4.55
CA GLY A 61 19.29 8.05 5.01
C GLY A 61 20.15 6.84 4.72
N GLN A 62 19.63 5.81 4.08
CA GLN A 62 20.39 4.63 3.66
C GLN A 62 20.49 4.60 2.13
N PRO A 63 21.67 4.23 1.62
CA PRO A 63 21.83 4.12 0.17
C PRO A 63 21.07 2.97 -0.44
#